data_40565fbce44b47f37f889712df4f4b0a
#
_entry.id   40565fbce44b47f37f889712df4f4b0a
#
_cell.length_a   1.000
_cell.length_b   1.000
_cell.length_c   1.000
_cell.angle_alpha   90.00
_cell.angle_beta   90.00
_cell.angle_gamma   90.00
#
_symmetry.space_group_name_H-M   'P 1'
#
loop_
_entity.id
_entity.type
_entity.pdbx_description
1 polymer ?
#
loop_
_entity_poly.entity_id
_entity_poly.type
_entity_poly.pdbx_seq_one_letter_code
_entity_poly.pdbx_strand_id
1 'polypeptide(L)'
;NRELKKASELYWANQITADELLEVGKNIRKKNWLLQAQSGIDLIPSNDFSFYDQVLDLTLTLGAIPNRYNDFARTNNSLDLYFAMARGSQKGEQDVVAMEMTKWFDTNYHYIVPEFVKDQKFELFSTKIIDEFLESKKLGIVTKPVLIGPVSYLLLGKEKEEGFHRIDLIQKIIPVYFEILTALQKEGAEYIQIDEPFLALNLTTKERNAITFVYNEINTFFPSLKVILTNYFDCFGDNLATVLELPVHTLLLDLVRCPSQLDDILESGKLKDNVKLSLGIVDGRNIWKNDFKKSLELIQKATDALGHDRILIAPSCSLIHSPCDLDLETNDAVLTPEIKQWLAFAKQKLDEIVLLQNLALEEISQVDSVSFLQNTLANENRKTSKLIHNEEVKYRVASIKCGDDQRENAFNIRRKKQIEALQLPLFPTTTIGSFPQTNEVRSWRAKFKKGELSAQEYNDLLERETTATIRFQEEIDIDVLVHGEFERNDMVEYFGEKLDGFSFTKNGWVQSYGSRCVKPPIIYGDVSRPN
;
A
#
# COMPACT_ATOMS: atom_id res chain seq x y z
N ASN A 1 -0.70 -12.93 -11.55
CA ASN A 1 -1.02 -11.91 -10.55
C ASN A 1 -1.03 -12.38 -9.09
N ARG A 2 -0.89 -13.65 -8.79
CA ARG A 2 -0.82 -14.18 -7.41
C ARG A 2 0.20 -15.31 -7.33
N GLU A 3 1.24 -15.24 -8.16
CA GLU A 3 2.32 -16.21 -8.22
C GLU A 3 3.03 -16.29 -6.85
N LEU A 4 3.39 -15.14 -6.28
CA LEU A 4 4.01 -15.05 -4.96
C LEU A 4 3.09 -15.64 -3.88
N LYS A 5 1.79 -15.27 -3.88
CA LYS A 5 0.81 -15.82 -2.94
C LYS A 5 0.82 -17.35 -2.95
N LYS A 6 0.69 -17.94 -4.15
CA LYS A 6 0.64 -19.40 -4.31
C LYS A 6 1.94 -20.05 -3.83
N ALA A 7 3.10 -19.52 -4.23
CA ALA A 7 4.39 -20.04 -3.85
C ALA A 7 4.62 -19.96 -2.33
N SER A 8 4.28 -18.82 -1.69
CA SER A 8 4.40 -18.68 -0.24
C SER A 8 3.52 -19.68 0.51
N GLU A 9 2.27 -19.89 0.06
CA GLU A 9 1.35 -20.85 0.68
C GLU A 9 1.83 -22.31 0.51
N LEU A 10 2.41 -22.66 -0.65
CA LEU A 10 3.04 -23.96 -0.87
C LEU A 10 4.28 -24.17 0.03
N TYR A 11 5.10 -23.14 0.20
CA TYR A 11 6.24 -23.17 1.11
C TYR A 11 5.82 -23.39 2.56
N TRP A 12 4.84 -22.65 3.05
CA TRP A 12 4.31 -22.81 4.40
C TRP A 12 3.67 -24.18 4.64
N ALA A 13 3.13 -24.79 3.57
CA ALA A 13 2.63 -26.18 3.59
C ALA A 13 3.72 -27.25 3.42
N ASN A 14 5.00 -26.87 3.35
CA ASN A 14 6.17 -27.74 3.06
C ASN A 14 6.04 -28.53 1.72
N GLN A 15 5.39 -27.91 0.71
CA GLN A 15 5.22 -28.50 -0.61
C GLN A 15 6.27 -28.02 -1.62
N ILE A 16 6.98 -26.94 -1.31
CA ILE A 16 8.15 -26.46 -2.06
C ILE A 16 9.26 -26.09 -1.07
N THR A 17 10.50 -26.09 -1.56
CA THR A 17 11.71 -25.73 -0.82
C THR A 17 11.89 -24.20 -0.73
N ALA A 18 12.81 -23.76 0.14
CA ALA A 18 13.21 -22.36 0.22
C ALA A 18 13.78 -21.85 -1.12
N ASP A 19 14.62 -22.65 -1.78
CA ASP A 19 15.25 -22.30 -3.06
C ASP A 19 14.20 -22.14 -4.16
N GLU A 20 13.19 -22.99 -4.21
CA GLU A 20 12.08 -22.87 -5.16
C GLU A 20 11.26 -21.59 -4.92
N LEU A 21 11.00 -21.21 -3.67
CA LEU A 21 10.33 -19.96 -3.34
C LEU A 21 11.19 -18.75 -3.73
N LEU A 22 12.48 -18.76 -3.43
CA LEU A 22 13.43 -17.71 -3.80
C LEU A 22 13.51 -17.54 -5.33
N GLU A 23 13.51 -18.63 -6.09
CA GLU A 23 13.50 -18.56 -7.56
C GLU A 23 12.21 -17.97 -8.11
N VAL A 24 11.04 -18.24 -7.50
CA VAL A 24 9.78 -17.55 -7.85
C VAL A 24 9.91 -16.05 -7.61
N GLY A 25 10.45 -15.63 -6.47
CA GLY A 25 10.70 -14.22 -6.17
C GLY A 25 11.60 -13.54 -7.21
N LYS A 26 12.71 -14.19 -7.56
CA LYS A 26 13.65 -13.74 -8.58
C LYS A 26 13.00 -13.56 -9.95
N ASN A 27 12.18 -14.52 -10.37
CA ASN A 27 11.47 -14.45 -11.64
C ASN A 27 10.44 -13.29 -11.67
N ILE A 28 9.79 -12.98 -10.54
CA ILE A 28 8.88 -11.85 -10.41
C ILE A 28 9.65 -10.54 -10.54
N ARG A 29 10.76 -10.36 -9.81
CA ARG A 29 11.61 -9.17 -9.88
C ARG A 29 12.13 -8.94 -11.29
N LYS A 30 12.72 -9.98 -11.91
CA LYS A 30 13.18 -9.92 -13.30
C LYS A 30 12.10 -9.44 -14.26
N LYS A 31 10.90 -9.99 -14.16
CA LYS A 31 9.75 -9.59 -14.98
C LYS A 31 9.39 -8.13 -14.78
N ASN A 32 9.37 -7.67 -13.52
CA ASN A 32 9.04 -6.28 -13.19
C ASN A 32 10.09 -5.30 -13.72
N TRP A 33 11.39 -5.59 -13.56
CA TRP A 33 12.46 -4.75 -14.09
C TRP A 33 12.45 -4.66 -15.61
N LEU A 34 12.28 -5.81 -16.29
CA LEU A 34 12.18 -5.82 -17.75
C LEU A 34 10.97 -5.06 -18.26
N LEU A 35 9.82 -5.16 -17.58
CA LEU A 35 8.62 -4.40 -17.91
C LEU A 35 8.87 -2.89 -17.82
N GLN A 36 9.44 -2.42 -16.73
CA GLN A 36 9.76 -1.00 -16.53
C GLN A 36 10.77 -0.49 -17.56
N ALA A 37 11.83 -1.26 -17.85
CA ALA A 37 12.82 -0.92 -18.86
C ALA A 37 12.19 -0.86 -20.27
N GLN A 38 11.31 -1.80 -20.61
CA GLN A 38 10.59 -1.83 -21.88
C GLN A 38 9.58 -0.68 -22.03
N SER A 39 8.99 -0.22 -20.94
CA SER A 39 8.12 0.96 -20.93
C SER A 39 8.91 2.27 -21.09
N GLY A 40 10.23 2.27 -20.92
CA GLY A 40 11.07 3.49 -21.04
C GLY A 40 11.28 4.24 -19.72
N ILE A 41 11.14 3.58 -18.57
CA ILE A 41 11.43 4.19 -17.28
C ILE A 41 12.95 4.33 -17.08
N ASP A 42 13.43 5.54 -16.79
CA ASP A 42 14.87 5.85 -16.60
C ASP A 42 15.39 5.36 -15.25
N LEU A 43 14.68 5.65 -14.16
CA LEU A 43 15.10 5.33 -12.80
C LEU A 43 14.27 4.18 -12.22
N ILE A 44 14.64 2.96 -12.59
CA ILE A 44 13.94 1.73 -12.16
C ILE A 44 14.33 1.39 -10.71
N PRO A 45 13.38 1.09 -9.81
CA PRO A 45 13.70 0.70 -8.44
C PRO A 45 14.19 -0.74 -8.32
N SER A 46 14.99 -1.01 -7.29
CA SER A 46 15.22 -2.34 -6.72
C SER A 46 15.01 -2.31 -5.21
N ASN A 47 14.93 -3.46 -4.56
CA ASN A 47 14.50 -3.61 -3.17
C ASN A 47 13.06 -3.13 -2.91
N ASP A 48 12.25 -3.15 -3.93
CA ASP A 48 10.81 -2.83 -3.90
C ASP A 48 9.91 -4.09 -3.89
N PHE A 49 10.54 -5.27 -3.77
CA PHE A 49 9.90 -6.58 -3.67
C PHE A 49 10.08 -7.17 -2.28
N SER A 50 9.01 -7.70 -1.69
CA SER A 50 9.02 -8.38 -0.39
C SER A 50 8.25 -9.70 -0.45
N PHE A 51 8.73 -10.73 0.25
CA PHE A 51 7.96 -11.97 0.44
C PHE A 51 6.79 -11.78 1.42
N TYR A 52 6.90 -10.82 2.34
CA TYR A 52 5.85 -10.50 3.29
C TYR A 52 5.57 -8.99 3.34
N ASP A 53 6.48 -8.16 3.84
CA ASP A 53 6.41 -6.71 3.82
C ASP A 53 7.82 -6.05 3.88
N GLN A 54 7.89 -4.80 3.42
CA GLN A 54 9.15 -4.07 3.27
C GLN A 54 9.80 -3.68 4.62
N VAL A 55 9.02 -3.51 5.68
CA VAL A 55 9.55 -3.15 7.00
C VAL A 55 10.18 -4.37 7.66
N LEU A 56 9.57 -5.55 7.51
CA LEU A 56 10.15 -6.81 7.96
C LEU A 56 11.45 -7.14 7.21
N ASP A 57 11.48 -6.89 5.89
CA ASP A 57 12.72 -7.04 5.10
C ASP A 57 13.85 -6.19 5.69
N LEU A 58 13.56 -4.93 6.00
CA LEU A 58 14.56 -4.03 6.60
C LEU A 58 14.90 -4.43 8.04
N THR A 59 13.91 -4.90 8.82
CA THR A 59 14.12 -5.40 10.19
C THR A 59 15.12 -6.56 10.20
N LEU A 60 14.97 -7.50 9.26
CA LEU A 60 15.91 -8.59 9.09
C LEU A 60 17.28 -8.09 8.58
N THR A 61 17.29 -7.16 7.64
CA THR A 61 18.53 -6.57 7.11
C THR A 61 19.36 -5.91 8.20
N LEU A 62 18.71 -5.18 9.10
CA LEU A 62 19.35 -4.46 10.20
C LEU A 62 19.65 -5.34 11.43
N GLY A 63 19.35 -6.64 11.38
CA GLY A 63 19.53 -7.53 12.51
C GLY A 63 18.69 -7.17 13.74
N ALA A 64 17.61 -6.41 13.58
CA ALA A 64 16.72 -6.00 14.66
C ALA A 64 15.77 -7.15 15.07
N ILE A 65 16.35 -8.32 15.32
CA ILE A 65 15.64 -9.56 15.59
C ILE A 65 15.35 -9.65 17.10
N PRO A 66 14.08 -9.74 17.54
CA PRO A 66 13.75 -9.89 18.95
C PRO A 66 14.33 -11.18 19.55
N ASN A 67 14.80 -11.09 20.80
CA ASN A 67 15.52 -12.19 21.48
C ASN A 67 14.78 -13.53 21.48
N ARG A 68 13.43 -13.52 21.46
CA ARG A 68 12.62 -14.76 21.40
C ARG A 68 12.83 -15.60 20.15
N TYR A 69 13.44 -15.04 19.11
CA TYR A 69 13.76 -15.75 17.85
C TYR A 69 15.21 -16.24 17.77
N ASN A 70 16.07 -15.96 18.77
CA ASN A 70 17.50 -16.28 18.70
C ASN A 70 17.76 -17.78 18.52
N ASP A 71 17.06 -18.64 19.24
CA ASP A 71 17.23 -20.09 19.10
C ASP A 71 16.65 -20.59 17.78
N PHE A 72 15.55 -19.98 17.33
CA PHE A 72 14.97 -20.29 16.02
C PHE A 72 15.94 -19.90 14.87
N ALA A 73 16.58 -18.75 14.96
CA ALA A 73 17.56 -18.27 13.98
C ALA A 73 18.80 -19.16 13.85
N ARG A 74 19.20 -19.85 14.94
CA ARG A 74 20.37 -20.76 14.93
C ARG A 74 20.09 -22.09 14.24
N THR A 75 18.85 -22.53 14.20
CA THR A 75 18.46 -23.88 13.77
C THR A 75 17.73 -23.90 12.44
N ASN A 76 17.29 -22.76 11.94
CA ASN A 76 16.49 -22.62 10.73
C ASN A 76 17.17 -21.69 9.71
N ASN A 77 16.74 -21.76 8.46
CA ASN A 77 17.21 -20.83 7.43
C ASN A 77 16.62 -19.41 7.62
N SER A 78 17.21 -18.42 6.96
CA SER A 78 16.80 -17.02 7.08
C SER A 78 15.34 -16.77 6.64
N LEU A 79 14.84 -17.56 5.69
CA LEU A 79 13.46 -17.43 5.20
C LEU A 79 12.45 -18.00 6.20
N ASP A 80 12.78 -19.10 6.90
CA ASP A 80 11.96 -19.61 8.00
C ASP A 80 11.90 -18.62 9.16
N LEU A 81 13.04 -18.02 9.53
CA LEU A 81 13.11 -16.94 10.53
C LEU A 81 12.22 -15.76 10.14
N TYR A 82 12.33 -15.31 8.89
CA TYR A 82 11.54 -14.22 8.34
C TYR A 82 10.03 -14.47 8.48
N PHE A 83 9.58 -15.67 8.10
CA PHE A 83 8.17 -16.04 8.24
C PHE A 83 7.75 -16.33 9.69
N ALA A 84 8.64 -16.80 10.54
CA ALA A 84 8.35 -16.96 11.96
C ALA A 84 8.12 -15.61 12.65
N MET A 85 8.90 -14.58 12.30
CA MET A 85 8.68 -13.21 12.78
C MET A 85 7.31 -12.67 12.33
N ALA A 86 6.90 -12.97 11.10
CA ALA A 86 5.65 -12.48 10.52
C ALA A 86 4.40 -13.23 11.01
N ARG A 87 4.49 -14.53 11.24
CA ARG A 87 3.33 -15.43 11.40
C ARG A 87 3.37 -16.28 12.66
N GLY A 88 4.48 -16.25 13.40
CA GLY A 88 4.78 -17.23 14.42
C GLY A 88 5.17 -18.59 13.82
N SER A 89 5.56 -19.50 14.67
CA SER A 89 5.83 -20.90 14.32
C SER A 89 5.42 -21.81 15.46
N GLN A 90 4.77 -22.93 15.13
CA GLN A 90 4.40 -24.00 16.06
C GLN A 90 4.96 -25.34 15.54
N LYS A 91 6.27 -25.38 15.27
CA LYS A 91 6.95 -26.59 14.77
C LYS A 91 7.80 -27.22 15.89
N GLY A 92 7.37 -28.39 16.37
CA GLY A 92 8.11 -29.15 17.39
C GLY A 92 8.19 -28.44 18.74
N GLU A 93 9.38 -28.39 19.33
CA GLU A 93 9.64 -27.74 20.63
C GLU A 93 9.84 -26.23 20.51
N GLN A 94 9.87 -25.68 19.29
CA GLN A 94 10.08 -24.24 19.02
C GLN A 94 8.74 -23.55 18.72
N ASP A 95 8.06 -23.14 19.77
CA ASP A 95 6.87 -22.30 19.66
C ASP A 95 7.26 -20.82 19.81
N VAL A 96 7.09 -20.02 18.74
CA VAL A 96 7.35 -18.58 18.75
C VAL A 96 6.14 -17.82 18.26
N VAL A 97 5.77 -16.78 19.00
CA VAL A 97 4.65 -15.90 18.68
C VAL A 97 5.08 -14.88 17.62
N ALA A 98 4.22 -14.59 16.65
CA ALA A 98 4.44 -13.55 15.66
C ALA A 98 4.67 -12.17 16.29
N MET A 99 5.37 -11.31 15.57
CA MET A 99 5.40 -9.87 15.88
C MET A 99 4.06 -9.22 15.56
N GLU A 100 3.83 -8.04 16.12
CA GLU A 100 2.63 -7.27 15.84
C GLU A 100 2.57 -6.83 14.38
N MET A 101 1.36 -6.76 13.81
CA MET A 101 1.10 -6.25 12.47
C MET A 101 0.15 -5.06 12.54
N THR A 102 0.44 -4.01 11.75
CA THR A 102 -0.44 -2.85 11.63
C THR A 102 -0.47 -2.30 10.21
N LYS A 103 -1.37 -1.36 9.94
CA LYS A 103 -1.49 -0.73 8.62
C LYS A 103 -0.30 0.18 8.31
N TRP A 104 0.12 0.16 7.05
CA TRP A 104 1.03 1.13 6.47
C TRP A 104 0.27 2.43 6.22
N PHE A 105 0.37 3.36 7.17
CA PHE A 105 -0.39 4.62 7.18
C PHE A 105 -1.89 4.39 6.97
N ASP A 106 -2.54 5.15 6.12
CA ASP A 106 -3.96 5.02 5.79
C ASP A 106 -4.24 4.09 4.60
N THR A 107 -3.26 3.25 4.21
CA THR A 107 -3.38 2.29 3.12
C THR A 107 -3.98 0.95 3.58
N ASN A 108 -4.24 0.07 2.62
CA ASN A 108 -4.60 -1.31 2.91
C ASN A 108 -3.38 -2.25 3.03
N TYR A 109 -2.17 -1.74 2.76
CA TYR A 109 -0.94 -2.48 3.00
C TYR A 109 -0.65 -2.53 4.49
N HIS A 110 -0.13 -3.66 4.98
CA HIS A 110 0.22 -3.86 6.38
C HIS A 110 1.69 -4.24 6.50
N TYR A 111 2.29 -3.92 7.63
CA TYR A 111 3.67 -4.26 7.93
C TYR A 111 3.82 -4.87 9.32
N ILE A 112 4.88 -5.64 9.51
CA ILE A 112 5.28 -6.20 10.79
C ILE A 112 6.04 -5.12 11.58
N VAL A 113 5.53 -4.81 12.77
CA VAL A 113 6.02 -3.70 13.61
C VAL A 113 7.36 -4.07 14.25
N PRO A 114 8.45 -3.32 13.97
CA PRO A 114 9.73 -3.53 14.65
C PRO A 114 9.62 -3.37 16.16
N GLU A 115 10.35 -4.19 16.91
CA GLU A 115 10.38 -4.17 18.36
C GLU A 115 11.76 -3.73 18.84
N PHE A 116 11.81 -2.69 19.68
CA PHE A 116 13.08 -2.12 20.14
C PHE A 116 13.22 -2.21 21.65
N VAL A 117 14.45 -2.49 22.08
CA VAL A 117 14.90 -2.44 23.47
C VAL A 117 15.97 -1.34 23.61
N LYS A 118 16.19 -0.85 24.84
CA LYS A 118 17.11 0.27 25.11
C LYS A 118 18.53 -0.02 24.62
N ASP A 119 19.00 -1.25 24.81
CA ASP A 119 20.33 -1.68 24.40
C ASP A 119 20.32 -2.42 23.06
N GLN A 120 19.36 -2.08 22.17
CA GLN A 120 19.25 -2.64 20.84
C GLN A 120 20.59 -2.57 20.10
N LYS A 121 20.99 -3.71 19.55
CA LYS A 121 22.11 -3.82 18.61
C LYS A 121 21.56 -3.90 17.20
N PHE A 122 22.31 -3.33 16.28
CA PHE A 122 22.05 -3.44 14.84
C PHE A 122 23.31 -3.95 14.17
N GLU A 123 23.12 -4.83 13.18
CA GLU A 123 24.19 -5.39 12.36
C GLU A 123 23.63 -5.71 10.96
N LEU A 124 24.48 -5.72 9.96
CA LEU A 124 24.07 -6.14 8.61
C LEU A 124 23.86 -7.67 8.59
N PHE A 125 22.64 -8.09 8.87
CA PHE A 125 22.26 -9.51 8.93
C PHE A 125 21.87 -10.07 7.56
N SER A 126 21.26 -9.27 6.68
CA SER A 126 20.85 -9.70 5.34
C SER A 126 21.37 -8.75 4.27
N THR A 127 21.88 -9.32 3.18
CA THR A 127 22.40 -8.59 2.02
C THR A 127 21.36 -8.41 0.91
N LYS A 128 20.09 -8.71 1.17
CA LYS A 128 18.97 -8.66 0.19
C LYS A 128 19.02 -7.41 -0.70
N ILE A 129 19.22 -6.24 -0.12
CA ILE A 129 19.23 -4.96 -0.84
C ILE A 129 20.34 -4.93 -1.89
N ILE A 130 21.53 -5.42 -1.51
CA ILE A 130 22.72 -5.49 -2.37
C ILE A 130 22.52 -6.57 -3.44
N ASP A 131 22.01 -7.74 -3.02
CA ASP A 131 21.81 -8.89 -3.91
C ASP A 131 20.80 -8.57 -5.02
N GLU A 132 19.70 -7.88 -4.71
CA GLU A 132 18.69 -7.48 -5.70
C GLU A 132 19.24 -6.41 -6.66
N PHE A 133 20.07 -5.47 -6.19
CA PHE A 133 20.76 -4.54 -7.07
C PHE A 133 21.72 -5.26 -8.03
N LEU A 134 22.48 -6.22 -7.54
CA LEU A 134 23.38 -7.04 -8.37
C LEU A 134 22.60 -7.94 -9.33
N GLU A 135 21.43 -8.43 -8.91
CA GLU A 135 20.54 -9.24 -9.75
C GLU A 135 20.04 -8.44 -10.95
N SER A 136 19.57 -7.20 -10.75
CA SER A 136 19.13 -6.31 -11.82
C SER A 136 20.30 -5.88 -12.74
N LYS A 137 21.46 -5.60 -12.16
CA LYS A 137 22.68 -5.24 -12.90
C LYS A 137 23.13 -6.35 -13.85
N LYS A 138 23.00 -7.63 -13.47
CA LYS A 138 23.26 -8.79 -14.34
C LYS A 138 22.32 -8.86 -15.56
N LEU A 139 21.17 -8.21 -15.49
CA LEU A 139 20.23 -8.07 -16.62
C LEU A 139 20.54 -6.85 -17.51
N GLY A 140 21.60 -6.09 -17.19
CA GLY A 140 21.95 -4.83 -17.87
C GLY A 140 21.13 -3.63 -17.38
N ILE A 141 20.40 -3.75 -16.26
CA ILE A 141 19.56 -2.70 -15.69
C ILE A 141 20.21 -2.19 -14.39
N VAL A 142 20.72 -0.95 -14.42
CA VAL A 142 21.22 -0.27 -13.22
C VAL A 142 20.03 0.37 -12.53
N THR A 143 19.65 -0.17 -11.39
CA THR A 143 18.50 0.29 -10.62
C THR A 143 18.87 1.33 -9.56
N LYS A 144 17.88 2.06 -9.05
CA LYS A 144 17.99 2.83 -7.81
C LYS A 144 17.46 1.97 -6.65
N PRO A 145 18.30 1.49 -5.73
CA PRO A 145 17.84 0.80 -4.53
C PRO A 145 16.93 1.70 -3.67
N VAL A 146 15.84 1.12 -3.16
CA VAL A 146 14.88 1.82 -2.29
C VAL A 146 15.06 1.32 -0.86
N LEU A 147 15.24 2.24 0.09
CA LEU A 147 15.33 1.96 1.52
C LEU A 147 14.28 2.78 2.27
N ILE A 148 13.69 2.19 3.30
CA ILE A 148 12.98 3.00 4.30
C ILE A 148 14.04 3.78 5.06
N GLY A 149 13.83 5.08 5.26
CA GLY A 149 14.76 5.93 5.96
C GLY A 149 14.88 5.55 7.45
N PRO A 150 16.07 5.76 8.05
CA PRO A 150 16.33 5.31 9.41
C PRO A 150 15.43 5.96 10.45
N VAL A 151 14.98 7.19 10.23
CA VAL A 151 14.07 7.87 11.15
C VAL A 151 12.67 7.28 11.04
N SER A 152 12.14 7.12 9.83
CA SER A 152 10.84 6.47 9.63
C SER A 152 10.87 5.02 10.11
N TYR A 153 11.94 4.27 9.87
CA TYR A 153 12.06 2.90 10.37
C TYR A 153 11.94 2.83 11.90
N LEU A 154 12.66 3.70 12.61
CA LEU A 154 12.55 3.75 14.06
C LEU A 154 11.14 4.15 14.51
N LEU A 155 10.52 5.14 13.85
CA LEU A 155 9.18 5.60 14.19
C LEU A 155 8.07 4.59 13.87
N LEU A 156 8.29 3.67 12.93
CA LEU A 156 7.40 2.54 12.65
C LEU A 156 7.37 1.48 13.75
N GLY A 157 8.43 1.39 14.55
CA GLY A 157 8.56 0.39 15.60
C GLY A 157 7.94 0.80 16.92
N LYS A 158 8.06 -0.08 17.91
CA LYS A 158 7.57 0.12 19.30
C LYS A 158 8.66 -0.23 20.30
N GLU A 159 8.75 0.58 21.35
CA GLU A 159 9.56 0.27 22.53
C GLU A 159 8.94 -0.92 23.30
N LYS A 160 9.77 -1.90 23.65
CA LYS A 160 9.39 -3.04 24.50
C LYS A 160 9.90 -2.90 25.94
N GLU A 161 10.54 -1.79 26.25
CA GLU A 161 11.05 -1.41 27.57
C GLU A 161 10.72 0.05 27.86
N GLU A 162 10.60 0.39 29.12
CA GLU A 162 10.39 1.76 29.55
C GLU A 162 11.70 2.56 29.65
N GLY A 163 11.61 3.87 29.68
CA GLY A 163 12.72 4.76 30.00
C GLY A 163 13.65 5.11 28.83
N PHE A 164 13.24 4.88 27.59
CA PHE A 164 13.90 5.40 26.39
C PHE A 164 12.87 5.71 25.29
N HIS A 165 13.27 6.45 24.27
CA HIS A 165 12.47 6.66 23.07
C HIS A 165 13.21 6.05 21.87
N ARG A 166 12.50 5.32 21.00
CA ARG A 166 13.09 4.61 19.86
C ARG A 166 13.99 5.47 18.97
N ILE A 167 13.73 6.78 18.87
CA ILE A 167 14.60 7.70 18.10
C ILE A 167 16.00 7.86 18.72
N ASP A 168 16.20 7.50 20.01
CA ASP A 168 17.52 7.52 20.65
C ASP A 168 18.47 6.46 20.08
N LEU A 169 17.91 5.50 19.35
CA LEU A 169 18.68 4.45 18.66
C LEU A 169 19.30 4.93 17.34
N ILE A 170 19.05 6.18 16.91
CA ILE A 170 19.49 6.69 15.61
C ILE A 170 21.00 6.54 15.40
N GLN A 171 21.81 6.82 16.41
CA GLN A 171 23.26 6.69 16.32
C GLN A 171 23.74 5.23 16.25
N LYS A 172 22.94 4.29 16.75
CA LYS A 172 23.25 2.86 16.71
C LYS A 172 22.90 2.22 15.36
N ILE A 173 21.88 2.74 14.67
CA ILE A 173 21.40 2.19 13.39
C ILE A 173 22.20 2.73 12.18
N ILE A 174 22.67 3.96 12.23
CA ILE A 174 23.38 4.64 11.11
C ILE A 174 24.59 3.86 10.61
N PRO A 175 25.46 3.27 11.44
CA PRO A 175 26.59 2.47 10.92
C PRO A 175 26.17 1.36 9.96
N VAL A 176 25.04 0.69 10.22
CA VAL A 176 24.55 -0.38 9.33
C VAL A 176 24.03 0.21 8.00
N TYR A 177 23.35 1.34 8.02
CA TYR A 177 23.02 2.05 6.78
C TYR A 177 24.28 2.42 5.99
N PHE A 178 25.36 2.84 6.66
CA PHE A 178 26.63 3.15 5.99
C PHE A 178 27.29 1.91 5.38
N GLU A 179 27.21 0.75 6.03
CA GLU A 179 27.65 -0.51 5.43
C GLU A 179 26.87 -0.83 4.15
N ILE A 180 25.55 -0.68 4.17
CA ILE A 180 24.68 -0.88 3.00
C ILE A 180 25.05 0.10 1.87
N LEU A 181 25.13 1.41 2.18
CA LEU A 181 25.44 2.44 1.20
C LEU A 181 26.85 2.27 0.61
N THR A 182 27.83 1.88 1.44
CA THR A 182 29.19 1.57 0.99
C THR A 182 29.20 0.41 0.01
N ALA A 183 28.48 -0.67 0.32
CA ALA A 183 28.39 -1.82 -0.56
C ALA A 183 27.70 -1.48 -1.89
N LEU A 184 26.58 -0.76 -1.84
CA LEU A 184 25.85 -0.33 -3.05
C LEU A 184 26.70 0.61 -3.92
N GLN A 185 27.39 1.60 -3.33
CA GLN A 185 28.26 2.51 -4.05
C GLN A 185 29.42 1.77 -4.71
N LYS A 186 30.06 0.83 -3.98
CA LYS A 186 31.13 -0.02 -4.51
C LYS A 186 30.66 -0.84 -5.72
N GLU A 187 29.42 -1.29 -5.70
CA GLU A 187 28.81 -2.03 -6.81
C GLU A 187 28.31 -1.10 -7.95
N GLY A 188 28.43 0.21 -7.81
CA GLY A 188 28.14 1.20 -8.85
C GLY A 188 26.72 1.75 -8.82
N ALA A 189 26.05 1.73 -7.69
CA ALA A 189 24.82 2.47 -7.52
C ALA A 189 25.11 3.97 -7.49
N GLU A 190 24.45 4.73 -8.36
CA GLU A 190 24.54 6.19 -8.41
C GLU A 190 23.41 6.86 -7.63
N TYR A 191 22.21 6.34 -7.77
CA TYR A 191 21.00 6.83 -7.12
C TYR A 191 20.57 5.88 -5.99
N ILE A 192 20.20 6.47 -4.87
CA ILE A 192 19.58 5.77 -3.75
C ILE A 192 18.29 6.51 -3.40
N GLN A 193 17.17 5.81 -3.36
CA GLN A 193 15.92 6.35 -2.86
C GLN A 193 15.78 6.02 -1.38
N ILE A 194 15.53 7.04 -0.55
CA ILE A 194 15.29 6.88 0.89
C ILE A 194 13.89 7.41 1.20
N ASP A 195 13.00 6.51 1.62
CA ASP A 195 11.61 6.81 1.92
C ASP A 195 11.45 7.20 3.39
N GLU A 196 11.10 8.46 3.63
CA GLU A 196 10.81 9.00 4.98
C GLU A 196 9.34 9.47 5.06
N PRO A 197 8.38 8.54 5.00
CA PRO A 197 6.95 8.90 4.99
C PRO A 197 6.47 9.56 6.28
N PHE A 198 7.21 9.47 7.38
CA PHE A 198 6.92 10.22 8.60
C PHE A 198 7.08 11.74 8.43
N LEU A 199 7.75 12.21 7.37
CA LEU A 199 7.79 13.62 7.03
C LEU A 199 6.42 14.20 6.64
N ALA A 200 5.43 13.36 6.33
CA ALA A 200 4.03 13.75 6.15
C ALA A 200 3.27 13.94 7.47
N LEU A 201 3.88 13.61 8.62
CA LEU A 201 3.28 13.70 9.94
C LEU A 201 3.93 14.81 10.78
N ASN A 202 3.29 15.20 11.87
CA ASN A 202 3.83 16.20 12.79
C ASN A 202 5.00 15.60 13.60
N LEU A 203 6.22 15.87 13.17
CA LEU A 203 7.42 15.45 13.88
C LEU A 203 7.72 16.38 15.06
N THR A 204 8.20 15.81 16.15
CA THR A 204 8.77 16.57 17.26
C THR A 204 10.11 17.21 16.87
N THR A 205 10.57 18.18 17.65
CA THR A 205 11.91 18.80 17.43
C THR A 205 13.02 17.75 17.47
N LYS A 206 12.92 16.75 18.36
CA LYS A 206 13.90 15.67 18.48
C LYS A 206 13.96 14.81 17.20
N GLU A 207 12.82 14.49 16.63
CA GLU A 207 12.72 13.70 15.40
C GLU A 207 13.21 14.50 14.18
N ARG A 208 12.86 15.80 14.07
CA ARG A 208 13.43 16.68 13.02
C ARG A 208 14.94 16.81 13.13
N ASN A 209 15.48 16.93 14.34
CA ASN A 209 16.93 16.95 14.55
C ASN A 209 17.58 15.63 14.12
N ALA A 210 16.93 14.49 14.33
CA ALA A 210 17.40 13.20 13.86
C ALA A 210 17.42 13.12 12.32
N ILE A 211 16.39 13.62 11.64
CA ILE A 211 16.40 13.76 10.16
C ILE A 211 17.60 14.59 9.72
N THR A 212 17.77 15.78 10.27
CA THR A 212 18.89 16.68 9.91
C THR A 212 20.24 16.00 10.14
N PHE A 213 20.42 15.34 11.27
CA PHE A 213 21.63 14.59 11.59
C PHE A 213 21.91 13.51 10.53
N VAL A 214 20.95 12.64 10.26
CA VAL A 214 21.09 11.52 9.31
C VAL A 214 21.54 11.99 7.92
N TYR A 215 20.85 12.98 7.35
CA TYR A 215 21.13 13.39 5.98
C TYR A 215 22.44 14.19 5.87
N ASN A 216 22.84 14.90 6.92
CA ASN A 216 24.17 15.52 6.97
C ASN A 216 25.28 14.45 7.03
N GLU A 217 25.11 13.40 7.83
CA GLU A 217 26.07 12.29 7.90
C GLU A 217 26.16 11.55 6.56
N ILE A 218 25.00 11.21 5.94
CA ILE A 218 24.99 10.56 4.61
C ILE A 218 25.73 11.41 3.58
N ASN A 219 25.47 12.72 3.51
CA ASN A 219 26.14 13.59 2.57
C ASN A 219 27.64 13.73 2.85
N THR A 220 28.04 13.70 4.12
CA THR A 220 29.44 13.79 4.53
C THR A 220 30.24 12.55 4.10
N PHE A 221 29.68 11.35 4.31
CA PHE A 221 30.35 10.09 4.02
C PHE A 221 30.16 9.63 2.57
N PHE A 222 29.08 10.03 1.91
CA PHE A 222 28.71 9.59 0.56
C PHE A 222 28.37 10.77 -0.37
N PRO A 223 29.27 11.76 -0.54
CA PRO A 223 28.97 12.99 -1.29
C PRO A 223 28.69 12.78 -2.79
N SER A 224 29.07 11.62 -3.34
CA SER A 224 28.82 11.27 -4.74
C SER A 224 27.51 10.51 -4.96
N LEU A 225 26.85 10.00 -3.92
CA LEU A 225 25.56 9.34 -4.04
C LEU A 225 24.45 10.38 -4.26
N LYS A 226 23.63 10.13 -5.26
CA LYS A 226 22.46 10.93 -5.57
C LYS A 226 21.27 10.45 -4.74
N VAL A 227 21.11 11.01 -3.55
CA VAL A 227 20.02 10.64 -2.64
C VAL A 227 18.71 11.27 -3.09
N ILE A 228 17.69 10.45 -3.32
CA ILE A 228 16.31 10.86 -3.55
C ILE A 228 15.56 10.70 -2.21
N LEU A 229 15.31 11.82 -1.54
CA LEU A 229 14.44 11.82 -0.35
C LEU A 229 13.00 11.78 -0.78
N THR A 230 12.28 10.75 -0.37
CA THR A 230 10.92 10.50 -0.80
C THR A 230 9.95 10.64 0.37
N ASN A 231 8.96 11.50 0.21
CA ASN A 231 7.79 11.60 1.07
C ASN A 231 6.53 11.35 0.24
N TYR A 232 5.53 10.70 0.86
CA TYR A 232 4.26 10.43 0.23
C TYR A 232 3.12 10.40 1.25
N PHE A 233 1.89 10.42 0.75
CA PHE A 233 0.61 10.37 1.46
C PHE A 233 0.13 11.70 2.03
N ASP A 234 0.99 12.74 2.12
CA ASP A 234 0.59 14.12 2.43
C ASP A 234 1.74 15.11 2.16
N CYS A 235 1.51 16.39 2.46
CA CYS A 235 2.52 17.45 2.47
C CYS A 235 3.62 17.20 3.50
N PHE A 236 4.73 17.91 3.37
CA PHE A 236 5.73 18.01 4.45
C PHE A 236 5.20 18.78 5.68
N GLY A 237 4.17 19.60 5.53
CA GLY A 237 3.61 20.41 6.60
C GLY A 237 4.67 21.21 7.36
N ASP A 238 4.66 21.10 8.69
CA ASP A 238 5.63 21.77 9.58
C ASP A 238 7.09 21.32 9.39
N ASN A 239 7.32 20.22 8.65
CA ASN A 239 8.65 19.71 8.39
C ASN A 239 9.31 20.35 7.15
N LEU A 240 8.54 21.11 6.34
CA LEU A 240 9.03 21.67 5.07
C LEU A 240 10.31 22.49 5.24
N ALA A 241 10.37 23.36 6.25
CA ALA A 241 11.56 24.16 6.50
C ALA A 241 12.80 23.31 6.76
N THR A 242 12.65 22.22 7.53
CA THR A 242 13.74 21.26 7.78
C THR A 242 14.16 20.55 6.50
N VAL A 243 13.20 20.09 5.70
CA VAL A 243 13.46 19.33 4.46
C VAL A 243 14.22 20.16 3.43
N LEU A 244 13.89 21.45 3.27
CA LEU A 244 14.57 22.34 2.32
C LEU A 244 16.03 22.62 2.69
N GLU A 245 16.40 22.43 3.95
CA GLU A 245 17.78 22.58 4.43
C GLU A 245 18.63 21.31 4.25
N LEU A 246 18.00 20.15 3.97
CA LEU A 246 18.73 18.88 3.86
C LEU A 246 19.65 18.87 2.63
N PRO A 247 20.84 18.25 2.75
CA PRO A 247 21.78 18.10 1.64
C PRO A 247 21.44 16.84 0.81
N VAL A 248 20.33 16.86 0.11
CA VAL A 248 19.88 15.78 -0.76
C VAL A 248 19.96 16.18 -2.23
N HIS A 249 20.02 15.19 -3.12
CA HIS A 249 20.06 15.45 -4.56
C HIS A 249 18.68 15.74 -5.13
N THR A 250 17.65 15.02 -4.67
CA THR A 250 16.27 15.13 -5.18
C THR A 250 15.27 15.04 -4.04
N LEU A 251 14.20 15.84 -4.11
CA LEU A 251 13.02 15.71 -3.25
C LEU A 251 11.87 15.17 -4.10
N LEU A 252 11.25 14.05 -3.67
CA LEU A 252 10.01 13.58 -4.25
C LEU A 252 8.83 14.16 -3.48
N LEU A 253 7.87 14.71 -4.22
CA LEU A 253 6.66 15.36 -3.71
C LEU A 253 5.44 14.55 -4.11
N ASP A 254 4.56 14.22 -3.19
CA ASP A 254 3.23 13.66 -3.50
C ASP A 254 2.28 14.80 -3.88
N LEU A 255 2.24 15.14 -5.17
CA LEU A 255 1.39 16.21 -5.70
C LEU A 255 -0.05 15.75 -5.98
N VAL A 256 -0.36 14.48 -5.72
CA VAL A 256 -1.74 13.96 -5.76
C VAL A 256 -2.44 14.24 -4.44
N ARG A 257 -1.77 13.99 -3.32
CA ARG A 257 -2.32 14.27 -1.98
C ARG A 257 -2.17 15.73 -1.57
N CYS A 258 -1.09 16.35 -1.99
CA CYS A 258 -0.78 17.74 -1.68
C CYS A 258 -0.39 18.53 -2.95
N PRO A 259 -1.34 18.91 -3.80
CA PRO A 259 -1.05 19.67 -5.02
C PRO A 259 -0.41 21.04 -4.77
N SER A 260 -0.70 21.69 -3.63
CA SER A 260 -0.15 23.00 -3.26
C SER A 260 1.33 22.98 -2.87
N GLN A 261 1.88 21.81 -2.55
CA GLN A 261 3.26 21.72 -2.05
C GLN A 261 4.30 22.19 -3.06
N LEU A 262 4.02 22.07 -4.36
CA LEU A 262 4.88 22.66 -5.39
C LEU A 262 4.97 24.18 -5.24
N ASP A 263 3.82 24.83 -5.03
CA ASP A 263 3.75 26.27 -4.84
C ASP A 263 4.47 26.72 -3.57
N ASP A 264 4.21 26.01 -2.46
CA ASP A 264 4.84 26.27 -1.17
C ASP A 264 6.38 26.23 -1.27
N ILE A 265 6.92 25.29 -2.05
CA ILE A 265 8.37 25.15 -2.27
C ILE A 265 8.91 26.28 -3.17
N LEU A 266 8.28 26.52 -4.31
CA LEU A 266 8.73 27.53 -5.27
C LEU A 266 8.66 28.94 -4.68
N GLU A 267 7.57 29.27 -3.99
CA GLU A 267 7.35 30.58 -3.35
C GLU A 267 8.26 30.79 -2.13
N SER A 268 8.70 29.72 -1.46
CA SER A 268 9.62 29.84 -0.33
C SER A 268 10.96 30.49 -0.68
N GLY A 269 11.41 30.35 -1.93
CA GLY A 269 12.73 30.78 -2.40
C GLY A 269 13.90 30.10 -1.71
N LYS A 270 13.65 28.99 -0.98
CA LYS A 270 14.66 28.26 -0.16
C LYS A 270 15.17 26.98 -0.80
N LEU A 271 14.58 26.54 -1.92
CA LEU A 271 15.09 25.36 -2.62
C LEU A 271 16.49 25.62 -3.16
N LYS A 272 17.46 24.83 -2.73
CA LYS A 272 18.86 24.98 -3.18
C LYS A 272 18.99 24.74 -4.68
N ASP A 273 19.90 25.46 -5.34
CA ASP A 273 20.06 25.42 -6.81
C ASP A 273 20.46 24.03 -7.34
N ASN A 274 21.11 23.22 -6.53
CA ASN A 274 21.55 21.88 -6.90
C ASN A 274 20.52 20.78 -6.59
N VAL A 275 19.38 21.10 -5.98
CA VAL A 275 18.34 20.13 -5.64
C VAL A 275 17.32 20.04 -6.76
N LYS A 276 17.02 18.81 -7.18
CA LYS A 276 15.98 18.48 -8.15
C LYS A 276 14.64 18.19 -7.46
N LEU A 277 13.54 18.39 -8.19
CA LEU A 277 12.22 17.96 -7.76
C LEU A 277 11.75 16.75 -8.58
N SER A 278 11.29 15.71 -7.89
CA SER A 278 10.58 14.61 -8.49
C SER A 278 9.08 14.80 -8.25
N LEU A 279 8.34 15.10 -9.32
CA LEU A 279 6.92 15.40 -9.27
C LEU A 279 6.13 14.09 -9.25
N GLY A 280 5.59 13.73 -8.10
CA GLY A 280 4.70 12.59 -7.91
C GLY A 280 3.29 12.91 -8.37
N ILE A 281 3.07 12.97 -9.66
CA ILE A 281 1.81 13.42 -10.30
C ILE A 281 0.95 12.29 -10.86
N VAL A 282 1.49 11.08 -10.98
CA VAL A 282 0.72 9.89 -11.36
C VAL A 282 0.29 9.16 -10.10
N ASP A 283 -1.02 9.09 -9.84
CA ASP A 283 -1.57 8.54 -8.60
C ASP A 283 -1.22 7.05 -8.41
N GLY A 284 -0.36 6.75 -7.45
CA GLY A 284 0.07 5.38 -7.12
C GLY A 284 -0.93 4.59 -6.27
N ARG A 285 -1.90 5.26 -5.65
CA ARG A 285 -2.87 4.64 -4.71
C ARG A 285 -4.25 4.41 -5.30
N ASN A 286 -4.53 4.99 -6.47
CA ASN A 286 -5.83 4.88 -7.10
C ASN A 286 -5.71 4.26 -8.49
N ILE A 287 -6.86 3.91 -9.05
CA ILE A 287 -6.98 3.19 -10.31
C ILE A 287 -7.38 4.10 -11.48
N TRP A 288 -7.59 5.39 -11.23
CA TRP A 288 -8.03 6.32 -12.25
C TRP A 288 -6.88 6.70 -13.18
N LYS A 289 -7.21 6.85 -14.45
CA LYS A 289 -6.31 7.38 -15.47
C LYS A 289 -5.89 8.81 -15.11
N ASN A 290 -4.61 9.13 -15.29
CA ASN A 290 -4.08 10.47 -15.06
C ASN A 290 -4.78 11.49 -15.97
N ASP A 291 -4.99 12.71 -15.49
CA ASP A 291 -5.43 13.83 -16.31
C ASP A 291 -4.19 14.59 -16.83
N PHE A 292 -3.75 14.24 -18.05
CA PHE A 292 -2.51 14.77 -18.62
C PHE A 292 -2.49 16.29 -18.73
N LYS A 293 -3.63 16.94 -18.97
CA LYS A 293 -3.67 18.41 -19.01
C LYS A 293 -3.23 19.01 -17.69
N LYS A 294 -3.81 18.53 -16.58
CA LYS A 294 -3.45 19.00 -15.24
C LYS A 294 -2.02 18.66 -14.86
N SER A 295 -1.56 17.46 -15.21
CA SER A 295 -0.19 17.03 -14.93
C SER A 295 0.83 17.87 -15.70
N LEU A 296 0.56 18.19 -16.96
CA LEU A 296 1.42 19.06 -17.78
C LEU A 296 1.45 20.51 -17.25
N GLU A 297 0.34 21.03 -16.72
CA GLU A 297 0.33 22.36 -16.06
C GLU A 297 1.30 22.40 -14.87
N LEU A 298 1.34 21.33 -14.05
CA LEU A 298 2.27 21.23 -12.93
C LEU A 298 3.72 21.08 -13.39
N ILE A 299 3.96 20.25 -14.43
CA ILE A 299 5.30 20.08 -15.01
C ILE A 299 5.79 21.41 -15.58
N GLN A 300 4.95 22.10 -16.39
CA GLN A 300 5.31 23.38 -16.98
C GLN A 300 5.65 24.42 -15.91
N LYS A 301 4.83 24.53 -14.87
CA LYS A 301 5.09 25.43 -13.74
C LYS A 301 6.44 25.16 -13.09
N ALA A 302 6.76 23.88 -12.85
CA ALA A 302 8.02 23.50 -12.25
C ALA A 302 9.22 23.75 -13.18
N THR A 303 9.07 23.49 -14.49
CA THR A 303 10.13 23.69 -15.48
C THR A 303 10.38 25.17 -15.77
N ASP A 304 9.34 26.00 -15.78
CA ASP A 304 9.49 27.47 -15.91
C ASP A 304 10.28 28.07 -14.75
N ALA A 305 10.09 27.54 -13.55
CA ALA A 305 10.76 28.02 -12.35
C ALA A 305 12.19 27.49 -12.19
N LEU A 306 12.44 26.23 -12.57
CA LEU A 306 13.68 25.53 -12.21
C LEU A 306 14.52 25.04 -13.41
N GLY A 307 13.92 24.99 -14.60
CA GLY A 307 14.50 24.36 -15.80
C GLY A 307 14.24 22.85 -15.87
N HIS A 308 14.23 22.30 -17.09
CA HIS A 308 13.94 20.89 -17.36
C HIS A 308 14.90 19.93 -16.66
N ASP A 309 16.18 20.27 -16.59
CA ASP A 309 17.23 19.43 -15.98
C ASP A 309 17.02 19.16 -14.48
N ARG A 310 16.17 19.96 -13.83
CA ARG A 310 15.89 19.83 -12.39
C ARG A 310 14.58 19.11 -12.09
N ILE A 311 13.85 18.61 -13.10
CA ILE A 311 12.54 17.98 -12.92
C ILE A 311 12.61 16.50 -13.27
N LEU A 312 12.03 15.68 -12.41
CA LEU A 312 11.74 14.27 -12.65
C LEU A 312 10.23 14.06 -12.55
N ILE A 313 9.71 13.09 -13.30
CA ILE A 313 8.30 12.69 -13.26
C ILE A 313 8.20 11.31 -12.61
N ALA A 314 7.30 11.16 -11.65
CA ALA A 314 7.17 9.95 -10.86
C ALA A 314 5.72 9.63 -10.50
N PRO A 315 5.41 8.39 -10.07
CA PRO A 315 4.19 8.14 -9.33
C PRO A 315 4.25 8.83 -7.96
N SER A 316 3.08 9.16 -7.41
CA SER A 316 2.96 9.85 -6.12
C SER A 316 3.46 9.01 -4.93
N CYS A 317 3.41 7.69 -5.08
CA CYS A 317 3.94 6.69 -4.14
C CYS A 317 4.14 5.36 -4.87
N SER A 318 4.50 4.30 -4.14
CA SER A 318 4.66 2.95 -4.70
C SER A 318 3.40 2.46 -5.43
N LEU A 319 3.57 1.90 -6.63
CA LEU A 319 2.49 1.28 -7.42
C LEU A 319 2.00 -0.05 -6.82
N ILE A 320 2.56 -0.53 -5.71
CA ILE A 320 2.07 -1.70 -4.97
C ILE A 320 0.62 -1.53 -4.51
N HIS A 321 0.18 -0.29 -4.34
CA HIS A 321 -1.19 0.04 -3.92
C HIS A 321 -2.21 0.01 -5.06
N SER A 322 -1.76 -0.14 -6.31
CA SER A 322 -2.61 -0.28 -7.51
C SER A 322 -2.63 -1.72 -8.00
N PRO A 323 -3.73 -2.21 -8.60
CA PRO A 323 -3.72 -3.49 -9.30
C PRO A 323 -2.67 -3.52 -10.42
N CYS A 324 -2.19 -4.72 -10.76
CA CYS A 324 -1.01 -4.85 -11.61
C CYS A 324 -1.26 -4.46 -13.08
N ASP A 325 -2.28 -5.01 -13.74
CA ASP A 325 -2.47 -4.89 -15.18
C ASP A 325 -3.96 -4.90 -15.58
N LEU A 326 -4.43 -3.80 -16.17
CA LEU A 326 -5.80 -3.61 -16.60
C LEU A 326 -6.15 -4.47 -17.84
N ASP A 327 -5.16 -4.85 -18.66
CA ASP A 327 -5.39 -5.66 -19.87
C ASP A 327 -5.91 -7.07 -19.52
N LEU A 328 -5.71 -7.51 -18.28
CA LEU A 328 -6.24 -8.78 -17.78
C LEU A 328 -7.75 -8.75 -17.49
N GLU A 329 -8.36 -7.57 -17.47
CA GLU A 329 -9.80 -7.40 -17.34
C GLU A 329 -10.47 -7.52 -18.70
N THR A 330 -10.82 -8.76 -19.08
CA THR A 330 -11.37 -9.09 -20.40
C THR A 330 -12.88 -9.33 -20.40
N ASN A 331 -13.56 -9.22 -19.24
CA ASN A 331 -14.99 -9.45 -19.13
C ASN A 331 -15.75 -8.12 -19.11
N ASP A 332 -16.21 -7.68 -20.27
CA ASP A 332 -16.95 -6.44 -20.48
C ASP A 332 -18.34 -6.42 -19.82
N ALA A 333 -18.87 -7.58 -19.42
CA ALA A 333 -20.12 -7.65 -18.66
C ALA A 333 -19.95 -7.25 -17.18
N VAL A 334 -18.72 -7.36 -16.65
CA VAL A 334 -18.38 -7.02 -15.26
C VAL A 334 -17.78 -5.62 -15.19
N LEU A 335 -16.83 -5.33 -16.09
CA LEU A 335 -16.19 -4.03 -16.21
C LEU A 335 -16.40 -3.52 -17.63
N THR A 336 -17.43 -2.66 -17.80
CA THR A 336 -17.82 -2.17 -19.13
C THR A 336 -16.68 -1.41 -19.80
N PRO A 337 -16.61 -1.39 -21.15
CA PRO A 337 -15.62 -0.61 -21.89
C PRO A 337 -15.62 0.87 -21.49
N GLU A 338 -16.80 1.44 -21.19
CA GLU A 338 -16.92 2.83 -20.74
C GLU A 338 -16.24 3.07 -19.41
N ILE A 339 -16.41 2.20 -18.40
CA ILE A 339 -15.72 2.33 -17.12
C ILE A 339 -14.23 2.01 -17.29
N LYS A 340 -13.90 0.98 -18.05
CA LYS A 340 -12.52 0.53 -18.27
C LYS A 340 -11.63 1.63 -18.87
N GLN A 341 -12.15 2.46 -19.79
CA GLN A 341 -11.38 3.55 -20.38
C GLN A 341 -10.96 4.65 -19.39
N TRP A 342 -11.63 4.74 -18.22
CA TRP A 342 -11.28 5.70 -17.17
C TRP A 342 -10.15 5.22 -16.26
N LEU A 343 -9.72 3.96 -16.40
CA LEU A 343 -8.83 3.28 -15.48
C LEU A 343 -7.40 3.21 -16.01
N ALA A 344 -6.45 3.19 -15.08
CA ALA A 344 -5.05 2.85 -15.30
C ALA A 344 -4.53 2.07 -14.07
N PHE A 345 -4.06 0.84 -14.28
CA PHE A 345 -3.42 0.03 -13.27
C PHE A 345 -1.89 0.24 -13.31
N ALA A 346 -1.13 -0.42 -12.45
CA ALA A 346 0.30 -0.16 -12.29
C ALA A 346 1.08 -0.20 -13.62
N LYS A 347 0.81 -1.17 -14.51
CA LYS A 347 1.43 -1.25 -15.82
C LYS A 347 1.10 -0.03 -16.69
N GLN A 348 -0.18 0.33 -16.79
CA GLN A 348 -0.62 1.47 -17.58
C GLN A 348 -0.11 2.81 -17.02
N LYS A 349 0.15 2.89 -15.72
CA LYS A 349 0.74 4.08 -15.09
C LYS A 349 2.22 4.28 -15.46
N LEU A 350 2.94 3.21 -15.81
CA LEU A 350 4.29 3.35 -16.38
C LEU A 350 4.23 4.07 -17.73
N ASP A 351 3.27 3.68 -18.57
CA ASP A 351 3.07 4.32 -19.88
C ASP A 351 2.63 5.79 -19.73
N GLU A 352 1.83 6.11 -18.69
CA GLU A 352 1.44 7.49 -18.36
C GLU A 352 2.66 8.37 -17.98
N ILE A 353 3.60 7.83 -17.19
CA ILE A 353 4.82 8.55 -16.80
C ILE A 353 5.69 8.88 -18.01
N VAL A 354 5.92 7.90 -18.88
CA VAL A 354 6.76 8.08 -20.07
C VAL A 354 6.10 9.04 -21.07
N LEU A 355 4.79 8.91 -21.25
CA LEU A 355 4.06 9.83 -22.14
C LEU A 355 4.08 11.28 -21.62
N LEU A 356 3.95 11.49 -20.31
CA LEU A 356 4.08 12.83 -19.72
C LEU A 356 5.49 13.42 -19.93
N GLN A 357 6.54 12.60 -19.86
CA GLN A 357 7.90 13.03 -20.17
C GLN A 357 8.02 13.47 -21.66
N ASN A 358 7.56 12.64 -22.59
CA ASN A 358 7.63 12.96 -24.02
C ASN A 358 6.85 14.25 -24.35
N LEU A 359 5.65 14.40 -23.76
CA LEU A 359 4.83 15.60 -23.94
C LEU A 359 5.48 16.85 -23.35
N ALA A 360 6.15 16.73 -22.21
CA ALA A 360 6.82 17.86 -21.55
C ALA A 360 8.10 18.31 -22.27
N LEU A 361 8.78 17.39 -22.95
CA LEU A 361 9.98 17.66 -23.76
C LEU A 361 9.65 18.06 -25.21
N GLU A 362 8.37 18.11 -25.58
CA GLU A 362 7.92 18.33 -26.96
C GLU A 362 8.43 17.29 -27.96
N GLU A 363 8.90 16.14 -27.49
CA GLU A 363 9.35 15.00 -28.30
C GLU A 363 8.15 14.12 -28.69
N ILE A 364 7.15 14.72 -29.33
CA ILE A 364 5.84 14.12 -29.55
C ILE A 364 5.80 13.31 -30.84
N SER A 365 5.66 11.99 -30.69
CA SER A 365 5.35 11.11 -31.82
C SER A 365 3.86 11.18 -32.21
N GLN A 366 3.52 10.62 -33.38
CA GLN A 366 2.12 10.48 -33.78
C GLN A 366 1.33 9.61 -32.78
N VAL A 367 1.97 8.59 -32.20
CA VAL A 367 1.37 7.71 -31.19
C VAL A 367 1.08 8.48 -29.90
N ASP A 368 2.01 9.34 -29.47
CA ASP A 368 1.84 10.19 -28.27
C ASP A 368 0.68 11.15 -28.44
N SER A 369 0.55 11.77 -29.62
CA SER A 369 -0.56 12.67 -29.95
C SER A 369 -1.92 11.96 -29.87
N VAL A 370 -2.02 10.73 -30.39
CA VAL A 370 -3.23 9.91 -30.29
C VAL A 370 -3.53 9.53 -28.86
N SER A 371 -2.52 9.11 -28.09
CA SER A 371 -2.65 8.73 -26.67
C SER A 371 -3.09 9.91 -25.82
N PHE A 372 -2.56 11.11 -26.05
CA PHE A 372 -2.99 12.34 -25.38
C PHE A 372 -4.45 12.67 -25.66
N LEU A 373 -4.86 12.56 -26.94
CA LEU A 373 -6.26 12.78 -27.33
C LEU A 373 -7.20 11.78 -26.65
N GLN A 374 -6.84 10.48 -26.66
CA GLN A 374 -7.62 9.43 -26.00
C GLN A 374 -7.73 9.67 -24.49
N ASN A 375 -6.65 10.11 -23.84
CA ASN A 375 -6.65 10.47 -22.43
C ASN A 375 -7.62 11.64 -22.16
N THR A 376 -7.56 12.68 -22.98
CA THR A 376 -8.45 13.83 -22.88
C THR A 376 -9.92 13.41 -23.01
N LEU A 377 -10.23 12.61 -24.06
CA LEU A 377 -11.61 12.14 -24.30
C LEU A 377 -12.11 11.23 -23.15
N ALA A 378 -11.27 10.36 -22.61
CA ALA A 378 -11.64 9.49 -21.49
C ALA A 378 -11.94 10.31 -20.22
N ASN A 379 -11.13 11.31 -19.91
CA ASN A 379 -11.34 12.20 -18.77
C ASN A 379 -12.61 13.06 -18.92
N GLU A 380 -12.88 13.60 -20.14
CA GLU A 380 -14.10 14.34 -20.40
C GLU A 380 -15.35 13.43 -20.37
N ASN A 381 -15.27 12.21 -20.93
CA ASN A 381 -16.34 11.23 -20.86
C ASN A 381 -16.65 10.88 -19.39
N ARG A 382 -15.64 10.67 -18.54
CA ARG A 382 -15.85 10.40 -17.12
C ARG A 382 -16.60 11.54 -16.41
N LYS A 383 -16.28 12.81 -16.72
CA LYS A 383 -16.95 13.97 -16.11
C LYS A 383 -18.43 14.08 -16.49
N THR A 384 -18.81 13.59 -17.68
CA THR A 384 -20.14 13.80 -18.26
C THR A 384 -20.99 12.53 -18.38
N SER A 385 -20.45 11.37 -18.08
CA SER A 385 -21.13 10.08 -18.20
C SER A 385 -22.36 9.98 -17.30
N LYS A 386 -23.47 9.55 -17.87
CA LYS A 386 -24.71 9.26 -17.13
C LYS A 386 -24.56 8.12 -16.11
N LEU A 387 -23.54 7.27 -16.27
CA LEU A 387 -23.27 6.21 -15.29
C LEU A 387 -22.81 6.78 -13.95
N ILE A 388 -22.12 7.94 -13.97
CA ILE A 388 -21.59 8.57 -12.75
C ILE A 388 -22.67 9.36 -12.02
N HIS A 389 -23.60 9.96 -12.77
CA HIS A 389 -24.54 10.95 -12.26
C HIS A 389 -25.94 10.36 -12.02
N ASN A 390 -26.37 10.33 -10.76
CA ASN A 390 -27.73 9.99 -10.34
C ASN A 390 -28.39 11.24 -9.73
N GLU A 391 -29.35 11.82 -10.47
CA GLU A 391 -29.97 13.08 -10.07
C GLU A 391 -30.81 12.95 -8.78
N GLU A 392 -31.35 11.77 -8.46
CA GLU A 392 -32.05 11.54 -7.21
C GLU A 392 -31.11 11.58 -6.01
N VAL A 393 -29.93 10.97 -6.15
CA VAL A 393 -28.87 11.01 -5.12
C VAL A 393 -28.40 12.44 -4.90
N LYS A 394 -28.13 13.19 -5.97
CA LYS A 394 -27.71 14.58 -5.90
C LYS A 394 -28.75 15.48 -5.24
N TYR A 395 -30.02 15.31 -5.62
CA TYR A 395 -31.13 16.03 -4.99
C TYR A 395 -31.21 15.72 -3.50
N ARG A 396 -31.12 14.45 -3.12
CA ARG A 396 -31.12 14.05 -1.70
C ARG A 396 -29.96 14.68 -0.94
N VAL A 397 -28.75 14.64 -1.49
CA VAL A 397 -27.55 15.25 -0.87
C VAL A 397 -27.73 16.77 -0.71
N ALA A 398 -28.22 17.45 -1.75
CA ALA A 398 -28.47 18.88 -1.70
C ALA A 398 -29.60 19.27 -0.73
N SER A 399 -30.50 18.34 -0.39
CA SER A 399 -31.60 18.57 0.54
C SER A 399 -31.24 18.38 2.02
N ILE A 400 -30.02 17.89 2.33
CA ILE A 400 -29.52 17.71 3.71
C ILE A 400 -29.45 19.08 4.40
N LYS A 401 -30.04 19.16 5.59
CA LYS A 401 -30.12 20.39 6.38
C LYS A 401 -29.30 20.25 7.67
N CYS A 402 -28.95 21.38 8.23
CA CYS A 402 -28.40 21.44 9.57
C CYS A 402 -29.39 20.80 10.56
N GLY A 403 -28.94 19.79 11.29
CA GLY A 403 -29.78 19.03 12.23
C GLY A 403 -30.23 17.66 11.73
N ASP A 404 -30.12 17.33 10.44
CA ASP A 404 -30.44 15.99 9.93
C ASP A 404 -29.52 14.88 10.48
N ASP A 405 -28.36 15.26 11.02
CA ASP A 405 -27.44 14.41 11.77
C ASP A 405 -27.84 14.24 13.24
N GLN A 406 -28.84 15.00 13.74
CA GLN A 406 -29.31 14.95 15.10
C GLN A 406 -30.39 13.86 15.24
N ARG A 407 -30.29 13.05 16.28
CA ARG A 407 -31.34 12.11 16.63
C ARG A 407 -32.46 12.84 17.38
N GLU A 408 -33.72 12.48 17.08
CA GLU A 408 -34.89 13.05 17.75
C GLU A 408 -34.82 13.01 19.28
N ASN A 409 -34.30 11.92 19.83
CA ASN A 409 -34.17 11.73 21.28
C ASN A 409 -32.70 11.61 21.69
N ALA A 410 -32.31 12.30 22.77
CA ALA A 410 -31.01 12.20 23.38
C ALA A 410 -30.69 10.76 23.89
N PHE A 411 -29.42 10.41 24.02
CA PHE A 411 -28.96 9.09 24.43
C PHE A 411 -29.66 8.56 25.69
N ASN A 412 -29.81 9.39 26.73
CA ASN A 412 -30.42 8.98 27.99
C ASN A 412 -31.90 8.54 27.84
N ILE A 413 -32.65 9.17 26.93
CA ILE A 413 -34.04 8.82 26.64
C ILE A 413 -34.07 7.50 25.83
N ARG A 414 -33.23 7.41 24.80
CA ARG A 414 -33.14 6.20 23.97
C ARG A 414 -32.71 4.98 24.81
N ARG A 415 -31.71 5.14 25.68
CA ARG A 415 -31.20 4.07 26.56
C ARG A 415 -32.31 3.48 27.43
N LYS A 416 -33.14 4.31 28.04
CA LYS A 416 -34.28 3.82 28.86
C LYS A 416 -35.22 2.96 28.03
N LYS A 417 -35.65 3.46 26.88
CA LYS A 417 -36.54 2.70 25.97
C LYS A 417 -35.91 1.40 25.46
N GLN A 418 -34.61 1.41 25.17
CA GLN A 418 -33.87 0.22 24.72
C GLN A 418 -33.77 -0.84 25.82
N ILE A 419 -33.47 -0.44 27.07
CA ILE A 419 -33.43 -1.34 28.21
C ILE A 419 -34.80 -2.00 28.43
N GLU A 420 -35.89 -1.21 28.39
CA GLU A 420 -37.25 -1.69 28.53
C GLU A 420 -37.69 -2.65 27.41
N ALA A 421 -37.28 -2.36 26.15
CA ALA A 421 -37.66 -3.16 24.99
C ALA A 421 -36.84 -4.43 24.85
N LEU A 422 -35.53 -4.39 25.11
CA LEU A 422 -34.61 -5.50 24.88
C LEU A 422 -34.48 -6.43 26.08
N GLN A 423 -34.72 -5.94 27.29
CA GLN A 423 -34.63 -6.70 28.56
C GLN A 423 -33.35 -7.51 28.73
N LEU A 424 -32.24 -7.01 28.21
CA LEU A 424 -30.96 -7.70 28.27
C LEU A 424 -30.39 -7.67 29.71
N PRO A 425 -29.58 -8.67 30.10
CA PRO A 425 -28.90 -8.69 31.38
C PRO A 425 -27.87 -7.56 31.47
N LEU A 426 -27.28 -7.37 32.67
CA LEU A 426 -26.33 -6.27 32.91
C LEU A 426 -25.09 -6.35 32.01
N PHE A 427 -24.61 -7.55 31.73
CA PHE A 427 -23.48 -7.84 30.83
C PHE A 427 -23.93 -8.83 29.76
N PRO A 428 -24.65 -8.36 28.72
CA PRO A 428 -25.16 -9.27 27.71
C PRO A 428 -24.03 -9.87 26.87
N THR A 429 -24.13 -11.16 26.63
CA THR A 429 -23.19 -11.89 25.78
C THR A 429 -23.61 -11.82 24.30
N THR A 430 -22.64 -11.75 23.42
CA THR A 430 -22.84 -11.80 21.97
C THR A 430 -21.53 -12.24 21.29
N THR A 431 -21.55 -12.44 19.98
CA THR A 431 -20.36 -12.68 19.16
C THR A 431 -20.12 -11.53 18.19
N ILE A 432 -19.02 -11.60 17.42
CA ILE A 432 -18.67 -10.57 16.42
C ILE A 432 -19.69 -10.48 15.27
N GLY A 433 -20.41 -11.60 14.97
CA GLY A 433 -21.38 -11.68 13.87
C GLY A 433 -21.09 -12.81 12.89
N SER A 434 -19.86 -12.95 12.41
CA SER A 434 -19.49 -14.03 11.50
C SER A 434 -19.12 -15.31 12.22
N PHE A 435 -19.62 -16.44 11.70
CA PHE A 435 -19.21 -17.78 12.09
C PHE A 435 -18.22 -18.35 11.05
N PRO A 436 -17.43 -19.40 11.41
CA PRO A 436 -16.47 -20.00 10.50
C PRO A 436 -17.14 -20.48 9.19
N GLN A 437 -16.55 -20.11 8.06
CA GLN A 437 -16.98 -20.59 6.75
C GLN A 437 -16.52 -22.03 6.57
N THR A 438 -17.47 -22.99 6.73
CA THR A 438 -17.16 -24.41 6.55
C THR A 438 -16.84 -24.75 5.09
N ASN A 439 -16.30 -25.96 4.84
CA ASN A 439 -16.03 -26.42 3.47
C ASN A 439 -17.33 -26.56 2.67
N GLU A 440 -18.42 -26.95 3.32
CA GLU A 440 -19.76 -27.07 2.74
C GLU A 440 -20.26 -25.70 2.26
N VAL A 441 -20.25 -24.69 3.12
CA VAL A 441 -20.68 -23.32 2.79
C VAL A 441 -19.84 -22.76 1.62
N ARG A 442 -18.54 -22.97 1.63
CA ARG A 442 -17.67 -22.57 0.51
C ARG A 442 -18.00 -23.32 -0.78
N SER A 443 -18.29 -24.62 -0.69
CA SER A 443 -18.68 -25.44 -1.84
C SER A 443 -20.02 -24.97 -2.42
N TRP A 444 -21.03 -24.72 -1.60
CA TRP A 444 -22.36 -24.23 -2.06
C TRP A 444 -22.22 -22.89 -2.79
N ARG A 445 -21.47 -21.96 -2.23
CA ARG A 445 -21.19 -20.67 -2.89
C ARG A 445 -20.48 -20.84 -4.23
N ALA A 446 -19.49 -21.74 -4.31
CA ALA A 446 -18.79 -22.02 -5.56
C ALA A 446 -19.72 -22.65 -6.61
N LYS A 447 -20.60 -23.59 -6.22
CA LYS A 447 -21.60 -24.21 -7.10
C LYS A 447 -22.63 -23.20 -7.59
N PHE A 448 -23.11 -22.33 -6.70
CA PHE A 448 -24.04 -21.26 -7.06
C PHE A 448 -23.42 -20.29 -8.10
N LYS A 449 -22.16 -19.83 -7.85
CA LYS A 449 -21.43 -18.98 -8.80
C LYS A 449 -21.19 -19.63 -10.17
N LYS A 450 -21.19 -20.96 -10.25
CA LYS A 450 -21.06 -21.72 -11.51
C LYS A 450 -22.41 -22.04 -12.16
N GLY A 451 -23.52 -21.71 -11.52
CA GLY A 451 -24.87 -22.09 -12.00
C GLY A 451 -25.22 -23.57 -11.77
N GLU A 452 -24.48 -24.29 -10.92
CA GLU A 452 -24.73 -25.68 -10.52
C GLU A 452 -25.80 -25.80 -9.43
N LEU A 453 -26.14 -24.70 -8.75
CA LEU A 453 -27.24 -24.54 -7.82
C LEU A 453 -28.14 -23.39 -8.29
N SER A 454 -29.45 -23.56 -8.19
CA SER A 454 -30.39 -22.46 -8.34
C SER A 454 -30.31 -21.49 -7.15
N ALA A 455 -30.84 -20.27 -7.30
CA ALA A 455 -30.94 -19.32 -6.21
C ALA A 455 -31.76 -19.85 -5.03
N GLN A 456 -32.86 -20.58 -5.30
CA GLN A 456 -33.70 -21.16 -4.26
C GLN A 456 -32.93 -22.23 -3.47
N GLU A 457 -32.31 -23.20 -4.14
CA GLU A 457 -31.50 -24.24 -3.49
C GLU A 457 -30.36 -23.65 -2.65
N TYR A 458 -29.70 -22.62 -3.15
CA TYR A 458 -28.62 -21.93 -2.41
C TYR A 458 -29.17 -21.23 -1.16
N ASN A 459 -30.29 -20.52 -1.27
CA ASN A 459 -30.93 -19.85 -0.13
C ASN A 459 -31.42 -20.85 0.93
N ASP A 460 -32.02 -21.99 0.53
CA ASP A 460 -32.46 -23.05 1.46
C ASP A 460 -31.27 -23.62 2.25
N LEU A 461 -30.11 -23.78 1.61
CA LEU A 461 -28.87 -24.22 2.27
C LEU A 461 -28.37 -23.20 3.29
N LEU A 462 -28.41 -21.89 2.94
CA LEU A 462 -28.02 -20.81 3.86
C LEU A 462 -28.98 -20.67 5.03
N GLU A 463 -30.29 -20.78 4.79
CA GLU A 463 -31.31 -20.76 5.85
C GLU A 463 -31.09 -21.88 6.86
N ARG A 464 -30.81 -23.09 6.38
CA ARG A 464 -30.53 -24.25 7.23
C ARG A 464 -29.31 -24.01 8.11
N GLU A 465 -28.21 -23.49 7.55
CA GLU A 465 -26.99 -23.22 8.30
C GLU A 465 -27.17 -22.08 9.31
N THR A 466 -27.87 -21.02 8.91
CA THR A 466 -28.26 -19.92 9.81
C THR A 466 -29.12 -20.41 10.97
N THR A 467 -30.12 -21.25 10.69
CA THR A 467 -30.98 -21.85 11.71
C THR A 467 -30.18 -22.69 12.71
N ALA A 468 -29.28 -23.56 12.21
CA ALA A 468 -28.42 -24.37 13.07
C ALA A 468 -27.54 -23.50 13.98
N THR A 469 -26.98 -22.43 13.42
CA THR A 469 -26.14 -21.47 14.17
C THR A 469 -26.91 -20.70 15.24
N ILE A 470 -28.14 -20.29 14.95
CA ILE A 470 -29.03 -19.64 15.94
C ILE A 470 -29.35 -20.62 17.07
N ARG A 471 -29.75 -21.85 16.75
CA ARG A 471 -30.09 -22.89 17.77
C ARG A 471 -28.88 -23.22 18.64
N PHE A 472 -27.68 -23.31 18.06
CA PHE A 472 -26.45 -23.51 18.83
C PHE A 472 -26.20 -22.36 19.83
N GLN A 473 -26.42 -21.11 19.43
CA GLN A 473 -26.24 -19.95 20.32
C GLN A 473 -27.31 -19.97 21.46
N GLU A 474 -28.56 -20.39 21.16
CA GLU A 474 -29.58 -20.57 22.18
C GLU A 474 -29.21 -21.67 23.19
N GLU A 475 -28.63 -22.79 22.73
CA GLU A 475 -28.19 -23.90 23.59
C GLU A 475 -27.07 -23.50 24.57
N ILE A 476 -26.21 -22.57 24.19
CA ILE A 476 -25.09 -22.09 25.01
C ILE A 476 -25.40 -20.77 25.74
N ASP A 477 -26.67 -20.35 25.79
CA ASP A 477 -27.16 -19.17 26.51
C ASP A 477 -26.51 -17.84 26.08
N ILE A 478 -26.32 -17.61 24.77
CA ILE A 478 -25.95 -16.31 24.24
C ILE A 478 -27.14 -15.36 24.26
N ASP A 479 -27.02 -14.18 24.87
CA ASP A 479 -28.13 -13.22 25.03
C ASP A 479 -28.54 -12.50 23.74
N VAL A 480 -27.57 -12.14 22.89
CA VAL A 480 -27.80 -11.45 21.62
C VAL A 480 -27.28 -12.30 20.47
N LEU A 481 -28.20 -12.92 19.74
CA LEU A 481 -27.89 -13.88 18.70
C LEU A 481 -27.45 -13.19 17.41
N VAL A 482 -26.57 -13.85 16.65
CA VAL A 482 -26.14 -13.44 15.32
C VAL A 482 -26.49 -14.51 14.29
N HIS A 483 -26.71 -14.13 13.02
CA HIS A 483 -27.08 -15.07 11.97
C HIS A 483 -25.89 -15.83 11.33
N GLY A 484 -24.65 -15.49 11.67
CA GLY A 484 -23.43 -16.19 11.23
C GLY A 484 -22.82 -15.72 9.92
N GLU A 485 -23.48 -14.88 9.15
CA GLU A 485 -22.96 -14.23 7.92
C GLU A 485 -22.54 -15.21 6.79
N PHE A 486 -23.27 -16.31 6.63
CA PHE A 486 -22.92 -17.36 5.66
C PHE A 486 -23.14 -16.95 4.20
N GLU A 487 -24.00 -15.95 3.94
CA GLU A 487 -24.29 -15.40 2.62
C GLU A 487 -23.10 -14.66 2.00
N ARG A 488 -22.16 -14.17 2.82
CA ARG A 488 -21.05 -13.34 2.36
C ARG A 488 -19.68 -13.95 2.65
N ASN A 489 -18.75 -13.74 1.73
CA ASN A 489 -17.33 -14.06 1.91
C ASN A 489 -16.54 -12.84 2.36
N ASP A 490 -16.83 -11.68 1.79
CA ASP A 490 -16.28 -10.38 2.13
C ASP A 490 -17.43 -9.38 2.26
N MET A 491 -17.45 -8.60 3.34
CA MET A 491 -18.52 -7.65 3.61
C MET A 491 -18.61 -6.55 2.55
N VAL A 492 -17.44 -6.03 2.12
CA VAL A 492 -17.39 -4.91 1.17
C VAL A 492 -17.83 -5.36 -0.22
N GLU A 493 -17.37 -6.55 -0.67
CA GLU A 493 -17.80 -7.15 -1.94
C GLU A 493 -19.32 -7.40 -1.91
N TYR A 494 -19.85 -8.03 -0.86
CA TYR A 494 -21.26 -8.38 -0.74
C TYR A 494 -22.19 -7.17 -0.78
N PHE A 495 -21.89 -6.11 -0.03
CA PHE A 495 -22.73 -4.91 -0.04
C PHE A 495 -22.55 -4.10 -1.33
N GLY A 496 -21.32 -4.00 -1.84
CA GLY A 496 -21.06 -3.32 -3.11
C GLY A 496 -21.80 -3.95 -4.30
N GLU A 497 -21.91 -5.30 -4.36
CA GLU A 497 -22.69 -6.01 -5.39
C GLU A 497 -24.19 -5.70 -5.36
N LYS A 498 -24.69 -5.08 -4.28
CA LYS A 498 -26.10 -4.71 -4.10
C LYS A 498 -26.38 -3.22 -4.24
N LEU A 499 -25.38 -2.45 -4.65
CA LEU A 499 -25.48 -1.01 -4.78
C LEU A 499 -25.17 -0.58 -6.22
N ASP A 500 -25.91 0.39 -6.73
CA ASP A 500 -25.56 1.11 -7.95
C ASP A 500 -24.34 1.99 -7.70
N GLY A 501 -23.60 2.34 -8.75
CA GLY A 501 -22.37 3.13 -8.64
C GLY A 501 -21.13 2.32 -8.29
N PHE A 502 -21.27 0.98 -8.11
CA PHE A 502 -20.17 0.06 -7.86
C PHE A 502 -19.88 -0.81 -9.08
N SER A 503 -18.60 -1.12 -9.28
CA SER A 503 -18.13 -2.11 -10.25
C SER A 503 -17.05 -2.98 -9.62
N PHE A 504 -16.80 -4.14 -10.24
CA PHE A 504 -15.84 -5.13 -9.73
C PHE A 504 -14.85 -5.50 -10.82
N THR A 505 -13.69 -5.99 -10.40
CA THR A 505 -12.68 -6.54 -11.28
C THR A 505 -12.56 -8.06 -11.08
N LYS A 506 -12.00 -8.75 -12.05
CA LYS A 506 -11.62 -10.16 -11.91
C LYS A 506 -10.20 -10.31 -11.38
N ASN A 507 -9.30 -9.47 -11.83
CA ASN A 507 -7.85 -9.54 -11.58
C ASN A 507 -7.28 -8.32 -10.84
N GLY A 508 -8.12 -7.39 -10.39
CA GLY A 508 -7.74 -6.17 -9.68
C GLY A 508 -7.25 -6.40 -8.25
N TRP A 509 -6.36 -7.38 -8.08
CA TRP A 509 -5.79 -7.75 -6.78
C TRP A 509 -4.71 -6.79 -6.35
N VAL A 510 -4.76 -6.36 -5.10
CA VAL A 510 -3.76 -5.54 -4.41
C VAL A 510 -3.24 -6.30 -3.21
N GLN A 511 -1.94 -6.24 -2.95
CA GLN A 511 -1.34 -6.88 -1.79
C GLN A 511 -1.76 -6.15 -0.51
N SER A 512 -2.13 -6.92 0.51
CA SER A 512 -2.40 -6.41 1.85
C SER A 512 -1.23 -6.71 2.80
N TYR A 513 -0.84 -7.96 2.92
CA TYR A 513 0.37 -8.43 3.63
C TYR A 513 0.67 -9.88 3.25
N GLY A 514 1.94 -10.23 3.17
CA GLY A 514 2.37 -11.60 2.86
C GLY A 514 1.63 -12.18 1.67
N SER A 515 0.93 -13.31 1.85
CA SER A 515 0.11 -13.94 0.81
C SER A 515 -1.29 -13.34 0.69
N ARG A 516 -1.72 -12.47 1.62
CA ARG A 516 -3.06 -11.89 1.59
C ARG A 516 -3.16 -10.79 0.55
N CYS A 517 -4.06 -10.98 -0.40
CA CYS A 517 -4.45 -9.97 -1.37
C CYS A 517 -5.94 -9.63 -1.18
N VAL A 518 -6.30 -8.40 -1.45
CA VAL A 518 -7.67 -7.92 -1.50
C VAL A 518 -8.00 -7.46 -2.91
N LYS A 519 -9.25 -7.45 -3.25
CA LYS A 519 -9.77 -6.97 -4.53
C LYS A 519 -10.84 -5.92 -4.24
N PRO A 520 -10.44 -4.66 -4.03
CA PRO A 520 -11.38 -3.60 -3.71
C PRO A 520 -12.40 -3.40 -4.82
N PRO A 521 -13.68 -3.17 -4.50
CA PRO A 521 -14.65 -2.71 -5.48
C PRO A 521 -14.30 -1.29 -5.96
N ILE A 522 -14.78 -0.96 -7.15
CA ILE A 522 -14.62 0.36 -7.76
C ILE A 522 -15.90 1.15 -7.51
N ILE A 523 -15.82 2.26 -6.82
CA ILE A 523 -16.90 3.24 -6.72
C ILE A 523 -16.69 4.24 -7.85
N TYR A 524 -17.49 4.13 -8.92
CA TYR A 524 -17.31 4.93 -10.12
C TYR A 524 -18.28 6.10 -10.24
N GLY A 525 -19.37 6.10 -9.47
CA GLY A 525 -20.41 7.13 -9.57
C GLY A 525 -21.19 7.30 -8.28
N ASP A 526 -22.28 8.06 -8.37
CA ASP A 526 -23.23 8.28 -7.28
C ASP A 526 -23.79 6.93 -6.79
N VAL A 527 -23.75 6.71 -5.47
CA VAL A 527 -24.14 5.44 -4.88
C VAL A 527 -25.60 5.46 -4.46
N SER A 528 -26.35 4.47 -4.94
CA SER A 528 -27.74 4.26 -4.52
C SER A 528 -28.03 2.77 -4.27
N ARG A 529 -29.03 2.50 -3.44
CA ARG A 529 -29.60 1.16 -3.29
C ARG A 529 -30.71 1.00 -4.32
N PRO A 530 -30.60 0.06 -5.27
CA PRO A 530 -31.71 -0.26 -6.17
C PRO A 530 -32.91 -0.78 -5.37
N ASN A 531 -34.10 -0.50 -5.84
CA ASN A 531 -35.35 -0.95 -5.22
C ASN A 531 -35.57 -2.46 -5.31
#